data_66f229bb65392d92cae729672ee67c9b
#
_entry.id   66f229bb65392d92cae729672ee67c9b
#
_cell.length_a   1.000
_cell.length_b   1.000
_cell.length_c   1.000
_cell.angle_alpha   90.00
_cell.angle_beta   90.00
_cell.angle_gamma   90.00
#
_symmetry.space_group_name_H-M   'P 1'
#
loop_
_entity.id
_entity.type
_entity.pdbx_description
1 polymer ?
#
loop_
_entity_poly.entity_id
_entity_poly.type
_entity_poly.pdbx_seq_one_letter_code
_entity_poly.pdbx_strand_id
1 'polypeptide(L)'
;GRAIEFYNLLSSFDYMSSTPTLFNSGTIHSQLSSCYLTTVPDDLKGIYDALGDNAMLSKWAGGLGNDWTPVRGMGAHIKGTNGKSQGVVPFLKVVNDTAVAVNQGGKRKGAVCSYLETWHLDIEEFVELRKNTGDDRRRTHDMNTANWIPDLFMQRVMNGEKWTLFTPVSYTHLRAHETEA
;
A
#
# COMPACT_ATOMS: atom_id res chain seq x y z
N GLY A 1 -31.35 29.02 -2.26
CA GLY A 1 -31.10 27.86 -1.40
C GLY A 1 -29.74 27.26 -1.67
N ARG A 2 -29.32 26.21 -0.94
CA ARG A 2 -27.98 25.57 -0.97
C ARG A 2 -27.50 25.18 -2.37
N ALA A 3 -28.41 24.79 -3.27
CA ALA A 3 -28.05 24.46 -4.66
C ALA A 3 -27.38 25.63 -5.39
N ILE A 4 -27.84 26.85 -5.14
CA ILE A 4 -27.24 28.08 -5.74
C ILE A 4 -25.86 28.34 -5.11
N GLU A 5 -25.74 28.14 -3.80
CA GLU A 5 -24.45 28.28 -3.09
C GLU A 5 -23.40 27.32 -3.65
N PHE A 6 -23.75 26.04 -3.82
CA PHE A 6 -22.87 25.05 -4.45
C PHE A 6 -22.56 25.40 -5.91
N TYR A 7 -23.56 25.85 -6.68
CA TYR A 7 -23.33 26.26 -8.06
C TYR A 7 -22.31 27.43 -8.13
N ASN A 8 -22.48 28.42 -7.29
CA ASN A 8 -21.56 29.59 -7.26
C ASN A 8 -20.15 29.15 -6.89
N LEU A 9 -20.00 28.28 -5.87
CA LEU A 9 -18.71 27.77 -5.41
C LEU A 9 -17.98 26.95 -6.48
N LEU A 10 -18.72 26.13 -7.22
CA LEU A 10 -18.17 25.31 -8.32
C LEU A 10 -17.85 26.14 -9.55
N SER A 11 -18.70 27.12 -9.88
CA SER A 11 -18.54 27.95 -11.08
C SER A 11 -17.45 29.00 -10.92
N SER A 12 -17.13 29.43 -9.69
CA SER A 12 -15.98 30.29 -9.38
C SER A 12 -14.65 29.55 -9.27
N PHE A 13 -14.67 28.19 -9.34
CA PHE A 13 -13.51 27.31 -9.11
C PHE A 13 -12.91 27.38 -7.71
N ASP A 14 -13.65 27.88 -6.72
CA ASP A 14 -13.21 27.87 -5.31
C ASP A 14 -13.27 26.46 -4.69
N TYR A 15 -14.01 25.56 -5.31
CA TYR A 15 -14.11 24.15 -4.93
C TYR A 15 -14.36 23.26 -6.14
N MET A 16 -13.78 22.05 -6.12
CA MET A 16 -14.08 20.99 -7.08
C MET A 16 -14.23 19.65 -6.37
N SER A 17 -15.27 18.92 -6.71
CA SER A 17 -15.51 17.58 -6.19
C SER A 17 -14.56 16.55 -6.81
N SER A 18 -14.23 15.51 -6.05
CA SER A 18 -13.47 14.37 -6.58
C SER A 18 -14.27 13.58 -7.61
N THR A 19 -13.55 12.84 -8.46
CA THR A 19 -14.16 12.04 -9.53
C THR A 19 -15.29 11.11 -9.04
N PRO A 20 -15.17 10.34 -7.93
CA PRO A 20 -16.28 9.50 -7.47
C PRO A 20 -17.53 10.30 -7.07
N THR A 21 -17.35 11.47 -6.48
CA THR A 21 -18.48 12.35 -6.16
C THR A 21 -19.23 12.77 -7.42
N LEU A 22 -18.49 13.15 -8.48
CA LEU A 22 -19.09 13.55 -9.76
C LEU A 22 -19.82 12.40 -10.46
N PHE A 23 -19.29 11.17 -10.38
CA PHE A 23 -19.87 10.02 -11.06
C PHE A 23 -21.00 9.32 -10.30
N ASN A 24 -20.89 9.26 -8.97
CA ASN A 24 -21.76 8.41 -8.17
C ASN A 24 -22.78 9.20 -7.33
N SER A 25 -22.65 10.53 -7.24
CA SER A 25 -23.60 11.34 -6.49
C SER A 25 -25.00 11.25 -7.09
N GLY A 26 -25.99 10.95 -6.25
CA GLY A 26 -27.37 10.79 -6.68
C GLY A 26 -27.69 9.48 -7.39
N THR A 27 -26.75 8.55 -7.50
CA THR A 27 -27.00 7.19 -8.03
C THR A 27 -27.45 6.24 -6.90
N ILE A 28 -27.95 5.06 -7.28
CA ILE A 28 -28.36 4.00 -6.34
C ILE A 28 -27.17 3.57 -5.46
N HIS A 29 -25.94 3.63 -6.00
CA HIS A 29 -24.71 3.30 -5.30
C HIS A 29 -23.85 4.54 -5.15
N SER A 30 -24.13 5.34 -4.13
CA SER A 30 -23.48 6.65 -3.87
C SER A 30 -22.15 6.50 -3.14
N GLN A 31 -21.18 5.81 -3.72
CA GLN A 31 -19.83 5.76 -3.23
C GLN A 31 -19.06 7.03 -3.66
N LEU A 32 -18.71 7.89 -2.72
CA LEU A 32 -18.16 9.23 -2.97
C LEU A 32 -16.67 9.35 -2.64
N SER A 33 -16.06 8.36 -1.98
CA SER A 33 -14.64 8.39 -1.60
C SER A 33 -13.75 8.01 -2.78
N SER A 34 -12.62 8.71 -2.94
CA SER A 34 -11.68 8.46 -4.02
C SER A 34 -10.47 7.62 -3.61
N CYS A 35 -10.14 7.58 -2.33
CA CYS A 35 -8.94 6.93 -1.82
C CYS A 35 -9.24 6.14 -0.54
N TYR A 36 -8.59 4.97 -0.45
CA TYR A 36 -8.69 4.08 0.70
C TYR A 36 -7.30 3.66 1.13
N LEU A 37 -7.03 3.73 2.43
CA LEU A 37 -5.76 3.34 3.02
C LEU A 37 -5.98 2.12 3.91
N THR A 38 -5.11 1.12 3.78
CA THR A 38 -5.17 -0.12 4.54
C THR A 38 -3.78 -0.48 5.04
N THR A 39 -3.65 -0.80 6.33
CA THR A 39 -2.45 -1.43 6.88
C THR A 39 -2.62 -2.95 6.80
N VAL A 40 -1.69 -3.63 6.17
CA VAL A 40 -1.73 -5.08 5.95
C VAL A 40 -1.17 -5.78 7.20
N PRO A 41 -1.94 -6.66 7.87
CA PRO A 41 -1.44 -7.37 9.05
C PRO A 41 -0.48 -8.51 8.68
N ASP A 42 0.37 -8.90 9.65
CA ASP A 42 1.38 -9.95 9.47
C ASP A 42 0.80 -11.37 9.69
N ASP A 43 -0.29 -11.69 9.03
CA ASP A 43 -0.85 -13.05 8.98
C ASP A 43 -1.50 -13.32 7.63
N LEU A 44 -1.50 -14.58 7.21
CA LEU A 44 -1.93 -14.96 5.87
C LEU A 44 -3.40 -14.62 5.62
N LYS A 45 -4.27 -14.83 6.60
CA LYS A 45 -5.69 -14.50 6.46
C LYS A 45 -5.89 -13.00 6.28
N GLY A 46 -5.28 -12.19 7.14
CA GLY A 46 -5.37 -10.73 7.08
C GLY A 46 -4.77 -10.15 5.79
N ILE A 47 -3.68 -10.73 5.27
CA ILE A 47 -3.13 -10.35 3.95
C ILE A 47 -4.18 -10.59 2.86
N TYR A 48 -4.81 -11.77 2.80
CA TYR A 48 -5.81 -12.05 1.77
C TYR A 48 -7.13 -11.34 1.99
N ASP A 49 -7.53 -11.06 3.22
CA ASP A 49 -8.68 -10.18 3.51
C ASP A 49 -8.42 -8.77 2.95
N ALA A 50 -7.24 -8.19 3.18
CA ALA A 50 -6.86 -6.90 2.60
C ALA A 50 -6.84 -6.90 1.07
N LEU A 51 -6.39 -7.99 0.43
CA LEU A 51 -6.44 -8.15 -1.02
C LEU A 51 -7.88 -8.23 -1.53
N GLY A 52 -8.75 -8.93 -0.83
CA GLY A 52 -10.18 -9.03 -1.15
C GLY A 52 -10.88 -7.66 -1.06
N ASP A 53 -10.63 -6.93 0.01
CA ASP A 53 -11.14 -5.56 0.19
C ASP A 53 -10.64 -4.63 -0.91
N ASN A 54 -9.36 -4.71 -1.26
CA ASN A 54 -8.77 -3.96 -2.37
C ASN A 54 -9.49 -4.24 -3.70
N ALA A 55 -9.77 -5.51 -4.01
CA ALA A 55 -10.49 -5.88 -5.22
C ALA A 55 -11.90 -5.28 -5.25
N MET A 56 -12.62 -5.34 -4.12
CA MET A 56 -13.97 -4.77 -4.01
C MET A 56 -13.96 -3.24 -4.12
N LEU A 57 -13.00 -2.56 -3.49
CA LEU A 57 -12.85 -1.10 -3.56
C LEU A 57 -12.43 -0.63 -4.96
N SER A 58 -11.53 -1.38 -5.63
CA SER A 58 -11.13 -1.10 -7.02
C SER A 58 -12.32 -1.13 -7.97
N LYS A 59 -13.26 -2.06 -7.78
CA LYS A 59 -14.49 -2.17 -8.58
C LYS A 59 -15.28 -0.85 -8.59
N TRP A 60 -15.24 -0.07 -7.50
CA TRP A 60 -16.00 1.16 -7.31
C TRP A 60 -15.18 2.45 -7.49
N ALA A 61 -14.10 2.38 -8.26
CA ALA A 61 -13.29 3.54 -8.64
C ALA A 61 -12.42 4.14 -7.51
N GLY A 62 -12.15 3.39 -6.42
CA GLY A 62 -11.24 3.82 -5.37
C GLY A 62 -9.77 3.66 -5.76
N GLY A 63 -8.95 4.68 -5.48
CA GLY A 63 -7.50 4.53 -5.41
C GLY A 63 -7.11 3.87 -4.09
N LEU A 64 -6.16 2.94 -4.11
CA LEU A 64 -5.78 2.14 -2.95
C LEU A 64 -4.35 2.44 -2.52
N GLY A 65 -4.15 2.64 -1.22
CA GLY A 65 -2.85 2.71 -0.59
C GLY A 65 -2.71 1.62 0.47
N ASN A 66 -1.71 0.76 0.34
CA ASN A 66 -1.49 -0.33 1.28
C ASN A 66 -0.14 -0.19 1.96
N ASP A 67 -0.14 -0.13 3.29
CA ASP A 67 1.07 -0.19 4.10
C ASP A 67 1.43 -1.66 4.40
N TRP A 68 2.56 -2.09 3.87
CA TRP A 68 3.11 -3.44 4.01
C TRP A 68 4.17 -3.55 5.10
N THR A 69 4.49 -2.45 5.76
CA THR A 69 5.53 -2.38 6.79
C THR A 69 5.36 -3.40 7.92
N PRO A 70 4.14 -3.72 8.41
CA PRO A 70 3.98 -4.71 9.47
C PRO A 70 4.26 -6.16 9.05
N VAL A 71 4.22 -6.47 7.75
CA VAL A 71 4.43 -7.84 7.25
C VAL A 71 5.90 -8.23 7.37
N ARG A 72 6.16 -9.41 7.93
CA ARG A 72 7.53 -9.92 8.14
C ARG A 72 8.34 -10.02 6.86
N GLY A 73 9.62 -9.66 6.96
CA GLY A 73 10.57 -9.74 5.86
C GLY A 73 10.99 -11.17 5.50
N MET A 74 11.74 -11.28 4.40
CA MET A 74 12.33 -12.53 3.92
C MET A 74 13.17 -13.22 5.00
N GLY A 75 13.03 -14.54 5.11
CA GLY A 75 13.78 -15.37 6.05
C GLY A 75 13.23 -15.38 7.48
N ALA A 76 12.26 -14.53 7.83
CA ALA A 76 11.62 -14.53 9.14
C ALA A 76 10.89 -15.86 9.41
N HIS A 77 10.97 -16.34 10.66
CA HIS A 77 10.37 -17.61 11.05
C HIS A 77 8.83 -17.57 11.06
N ILE A 78 8.22 -18.63 10.52
CA ILE A 78 6.75 -18.83 10.52
C ILE A 78 6.40 -19.90 11.54
N LYS A 79 5.86 -19.51 12.70
CA LYS A 79 5.55 -20.42 13.81
C LYS A 79 4.64 -21.58 13.43
N GLY A 80 3.64 -21.37 12.57
CA GLY A 80 2.63 -22.35 12.23
C GLY A 80 3.12 -23.50 11.34
N THR A 81 4.11 -23.25 10.49
CA THR A 81 4.63 -24.21 9.51
C THR A 81 6.08 -24.60 9.75
N ASN A 82 6.74 -23.98 10.74
CA ASN A 82 8.17 -24.09 10.99
C ASN A 82 9.03 -23.73 9.75
N GLY A 83 8.47 -22.92 8.84
CA GLY A 83 9.12 -22.47 7.61
C GLY A 83 9.70 -21.07 7.73
N LYS A 84 10.22 -20.57 6.61
CA LYS A 84 10.75 -19.21 6.47
C LYS A 84 9.89 -18.40 5.53
N SER A 85 9.64 -17.14 5.87
CA SER A 85 8.92 -16.19 5.05
C SER A 85 9.68 -15.91 3.74
N GLN A 86 8.95 -15.74 2.65
CA GLN A 86 9.46 -15.25 1.37
C GLN A 86 9.44 -13.72 1.28
N GLY A 87 9.09 -13.04 2.38
CA GLY A 87 8.96 -11.60 2.44
C GLY A 87 7.70 -11.04 1.79
N VAL A 88 7.68 -9.73 1.58
CA VAL A 88 6.51 -9.01 1.03
C VAL A 88 6.40 -9.13 -0.49
N VAL A 89 7.49 -9.29 -1.21
CA VAL A 89 7.55 -9.21 -2.69
C VAL A 89 6.61 -10.19 -3.40
N PRO A 90 6.49 -11.47 -3.01
CA PRO A 90 5.53 -12.39 -3.63
C PRO A 90 4.07 -11.93 -3.49
N PHE A 91 3.70 -11.38 -2.33
CA PHE A 91 2.36 -10.82 -2.11
C PHE A 91 2.12 -9.56 -2.93
N LEU A 92 3.14 -8.71 -3.09
CA LEU A 92 3.05 -7.53 -3.94
C LEU A 92 2.82 -7.89 -5.41
N LYS A 93 3.34 -9.03 -5.87
CA LYS A 93 3.00 -9.56 -7.20
C LYS A 93 1.52 -9.90 -7.30
N VAL A 94 0.92 -10.52 -6.28
CA VAL A 94 -0.52 -10.79 -6.24
C VAL A 94 -1.34 -9.49 -6.24
N VAL A 95 -0.91 -8.48 -5.48
CA VAL A 95 -1.54 -7.13 -5.51
C VAL A 95 -1.53 -6.54 -6.90
N ASN A 96 -0.37 -6.58 -7.58
CA ASN A 96 -0.22 -6.09 -8.94
C ASN A 96 -1.20 -6.78 -9.90
N ASP A 97 -1.24 -8.11 -9.88
CA ASP A 97 -2.08 -8.90 -10.78
C ASP A 97 -3.57 -8.72 -10.46
N THR A 98 -3.93 -8.55 -9.18
CA THR A 98 -5.29 -8.20 -8.76
C THR A 98 -5.69 -6.81 -9.28
N ALA A 99 -4.80 -5.82 -9.21
CA ALA A 99 -5.07 -4.48 -9.73
C ALA A 99 -5.29 -4.46 -11.25
N VAL A 100 -4.59 -5.35 -11.98
CA VAL A 100 -4.82 -5.54 -13.42
C VAL A 100 -6.13 -6.25 -13.70
N ALA A 101 -6.45 -7.29 -12.92
CA ALA A 101 -7.64 -8.12 -13.11
C ALA A 101 -8.95 -7.37 -12.81
N VAL A 102 -8.94 -6.53 -11.75
CA VAL A 102 -10.11 -5.79 -11.29
C VAL A 102 -10.05 -4.35 -11.81
N ASN A 103 -10.60 -4.14 -13.00
CA ASN A 103 -10.81 -2.80 -13.52
C ASN A 103 -12.26 -2.33 -13.26
N GLN A 104 -12.44 -1.03 -13.23
CA GLN A 104 -13.71 -0.35 -12.92
C GLN A 104 -14.72 -0.42 -14.08
N GLY A 105 -15.19 -1.62 -14.44
CA GLY A 105 -16.17 -1.80 -15.51
C GLY A 105 -15.74 -1.18 -16.85
N GLY A 106 -14.44 -1.19 -17.16
CA GLY A 106 -13.88 -0.64 -18.40
C GLY A 106 -13.68 0.88 -18.42
N LYS A 107 -14.07 1.62 -17.38
CA LYS A 107 -13.98 3.08 -17.36
C LYS A 107 -12.65 3.60 -16.79
N ARG A 108 -11.99 2.87 -15.92
CA ARG A 108 -10.73 3.26 -15.29
C ARG A 108 -9.94 2.03 -14.86
N LYS A 109 -8.61 2.05 -15.02
CA LYS A 109 -7.74 1.00 -14.48
C LYS A 109 -7.71 1.08 -12.94
N GLY A 110 -7.63 -0.06 -12.26
CA GLY A 110 -7.36 -0.10 -10.84
C GLY A 110 -6.03 0.61 -10.53
N ALA A 111 -6.00 1.42 -9.49
CA ALA A 111 -4.81 2.15 -9.07
C ALA A 111 -4.46 1.75 -7.64
N VAL A 112 -3.35 1.04 -7.48
CA VAL A 112 -2.82 0.61 -6.18
C VAL A 112 -1.43 1.18 -5.98
N CYS A 113 -1.17 1.71 -4.79
CA CYS A 113 0.15 2.09 -4.33
C CYS A 113 0.50 1.29 -3.07
N SER A 114 1.60 0.56 -3.10
CA SER A 114 2.13 -0.13 -1.93
C SER A 114 3.21 0.73 -1.26
N TYR A 115 3.13 0.83 0.06
CA TYR A 115 4.04 1.58 0.91
C TYR A 115 4.90 0.63 1.73
N LEU A 116 6.19 0.96 1.88
CA LEU A 116 7.11 0.25 2.74
C LEU A 116 8.07 1.25 3.39
N GLU A 117 8.34 1.10 4.69
CA GLU A 117 9.33 1.91 5.38
C GLU A 117 10.76 1.49 5.02
N THR A 118 11.67 2.48 4.98
CA THR A 118 13.06 2.30 4.53
C THR A 118 13.90 1.37 5.40
N TRP A 119 13.48 1.08 6.62
CA TRP A 119 14.17 0.15 7.54
C TRP A 119 13.74 -1.31 7.37
N HIS A 120 12.68 -1.57 6.59
CA HIS A 120 12.19 -2.93 6.38
C HIS A 120 13.23 -3.79 5.64
N LEU A 121 13.35 -5.07 6.05
CA LEU A 121 14.37 -5.98 5.50
C LEU A 121 14.28 -6.16 3.98
N ASP A 122 13.07 -6.11 3.42
CA ASP A 122 12.83 -6.32 1.98
C ASP A 122 12.91 -5.02 1.16
N ILE A 123 13.39 -3.90 1.75
CA ILE A 123 13.37 -2.60 1.07
C ILE A 123 14.18 -2.58 -0.23
N GLU A 124 15.32 -3.27 -0.26
CA GLU A 124 16.18 -3.30 -1.46
C GLU A 124 15.46 -3.95 -2.66
N GLU A 125 14.75 -5.07 -2.44
CA GLU A 125 13.95 -5.68 -3.49
C GLU A 125 12.71 -4.84 -3.82
N PHE A 126 12.12 -4.20 -2.83
CA PHE A 126 10.94 -3.36 -3.02
C PHE A 126 11.22 -2.18 -3.96
N VAL A 127 12.35 -1.50 -3.83
CA VAL A 127 12.70 -0.38 -4.71
C VAL A 127 13.02 -0.85 -6.15
N GLU A 128 13.29 -2.14 -6.33
CA GLU A 128 13.55 -2.74 -7.64
C GLU A 128 12.31 -3.26 -8.37
N LEU A 129 11.15 -3.29 -7.71
CA LEU A 129 9.91 -3.90 -8.24
C LEU A 129 9.51 -3.38 -9.62
N ARG A 130 9.84 -2.14 -9.95
CA ARG A 130 9.50 -1.49 -11.22
C ARG A 130 10.64 -1.47 -12.26
N LYS A 131 11.77 -2.11 -12.00
CA LYS A 131 12.85 -2.22 -12.97
C LYS A 131 12.43 -3.10 -14.16
N ASN A 132 12.86 -2.71 -15.36
CA ASN A 132 12.60 -3.47 -16.60
C ASN A 132 13.56 -4.65 -16.79
N THR A 133 14.35 -4.99 -15.78
CA THR A 133 15.35 -6.06 -15.82
C THR A 133 15.18 -6.99 -14.63
N GLY A 134 15.66 -8.22 -14.75
CA GLY A 134 15.58 -9.24 -13.70
C GLY A 134 14.43 -10.22 -13.91
N ASP A 135 14.05 -10.94 -12.85
CA ASP A 135 12.97 -11.94 -12.90
C ASP A 135 11.60 -11.26 -12.85
N ASP A 136 10.81 -11.41 -13.92
CA ASP A 136 9.45 -10.85 -14.02
C ASP A 136 8.50 -11.31 -12.90
N ARG A 137 8.74 -12.48 -12.30
CA ARG A 137 7.97 -12.98 -11.16
C ARG A 137 8.15 -12.09 -9.91
N ARG A 138 9.23 -11.31 -9.88
CA ARG A 138 9.57 -10.39 -8.81
C ARG A 138 9.42 -8.92 -9.25
N ARG A 139 8.64 -8.65 -10.29
CA ARG A 139 8.37 -7.30 -10.83
C ARG A 139 6.88 -6.99 -10.79
N THR A 140 6.57 -5.72 -10.56
CA THR A 140 5.19 -5.21 -10.44
C THR A 140 5.07 -3.91 -11.23
N HIS A 141 4.85 -4.03 -12.53
CA HIS A 141 4.85 -2.87 -13.43
C HIS A 141 3.58 -2.02 -13.38
N ASP A 142 2.45 -2.62 -13.00
CA ASP A 142 1.12 -1.98 -13.00
C ASP A 142 0.75 -1.37 -11.65
N MET A 143 1.49 -1.72 -10.59
CA MET A 143 1.31 -1.18 -9.25
C MET A 143 2.34 -0.06 -8.98
N ASN A 144 1.92 0.99 -8.29
CA ASN A 144 2.84 2.01 -7.81
C ASN A 144 3.49 1.60 -6.48
N THR A 145 4.70 2.09 -6.26
CA THR A 145 5.43 1.90 -5.00
C THR A 145 5.80 3.25 -4.39
N ALA A 146 5.75 3.35 -3.08
CA ALA A 146 6.20 4.51 -2.34
C ALA A 146 6.92 4.09 -1.05
N ASN A 147 7.89 4.88 -0.63
CA ASN A 147 8.62 4.65 0.59
C ASN A 147 8.24 5.67 1.66
N TRP A 148 8.03 5.19 2.87
CA TRP A 148 8.00 6.07 4.03
C TRP A 148 9.42 6.26 4.54
N ILE A 149 9.91 7.49 4.47
CA ILE A 149 11.30 7.84 4.77
C ILE A 149 11.34 8.65 6.06
N PRO A 150 11.87 8.10 7.17
CA PRO A 150 12.01 8.85 8.42
C PRO A 150 13.17 9.88 8.35
N ASP A 151 13.04 10.97 9.08
CA ASP A 151 14.05 12.03 9.15
C ASP A 151 15.44 11.50 9.52
N LEU A 152 15.50 10.53 10.43
CA LEU A 152 16.76 9.88 10.81
C LEU A 152 17.46 9.22 9.63
N PHE A 153 16.72 8.62 8.70
CA PHE A 153 17.31 8.06 7.48
C PHE A 153 17.98 9.15 6.65
N MET A 154 17.29 10.27 6.45
CA MET A 154 17.82 11.41 5.70
C MET A 154 19.06 12.01 6.35
N GLN A 155 19.05 12.17 7.67
CA GLN A 155 20.23 12.63 8.43
C GLN A 155 21.43 11.70 8.25
N ARG A 156 21.23 10.39 8.35
CA ARG A 156 22.31 9.40 8.16
C ARG A 156 22.83 9.38 6.72
N VAL A 157 21.96 9.52 5.73
CA VAL A 157 22.38 9.65 4.32
C VAL A 157 23.28 10.89 4.13
N MET A 158 22.88 12.03 4.68
CA MET A 158 23.67 13.27 4.58
C MET A 158 25.05 13.15 5.26
N ASN A 159 25.12 12.40 6.34
CA ASN A 159 26.36 12.17 7.10
C ASN A 159 27.21 11.00 6.57
N GLY A 160 26.74 10.24 5.59
CA GLY A 160 27.41 9.02 5.10
C GLY A 160 27.42 7.87 6.10
N GLU A 161 26.44 7.81 7.00
CA GLU A 161 26.31 6.81 8.04
C GLU A 161 25.61 5.53 7.54
N LYS A 162 25.76 4.43 8.29
CA LYS A 162 25.11 3.16 7.98
C LYS A 162 23.64 3.19 8.35
N TRP A 163 22.82 2.44 7.59
CA TRP A 163 21.43 2.19 7.87
C TRP A 163 21.20 0.71 8.17
N THR A 164 20.41 0.39 9.20
CA THR A 164 20.13 -0.98 9.61
C THR A 164 18.76 -1.40 9.09
N LEU A 165 18.70 -2.57 8.45
CA LEU A 165 17.47 -3.20 8.03
C LEU A 165 17.07 -4.27 9.04
N PHE A 166 15.77 -4.37 9.32
CA PHE A 166 15.21 -5.39 10.22
C PHE A 166 13.81 -5.81 9.83
N THR A 167 13.34 -6.94 10.37
CA THR A 167 11.95 -7.37 10.19
C THR A 167 11.10 -6.92 11.38
N PRO A 168 9.84 -6.52 11.19
CA PRO A 168 8.95 -6.05 12.28
C PRO A 168 8.86 -7.03 13.46
N VAL A 169 8.87 -8.33 13.19
CA VAL A 169 8.82 -9.38 14.22
C VAL A 169 10.03 -9.36 15.16
N SER A 170 11.22 -9.05 14.65
CA SER A 170 12.44 -8.93 15.47
C SER A 170 12.40 -7.71 16.38
N TYR A 171 11.80 -6.60 15.90
CA TYR A 171 11.68 -5.38 16.66
C TYR A 171 10.75 -5.51 17.87
N THR A 172 9.64 -6.25 17.76
CA THR A 172 8.74 -6.49 18.89
C THR A 172 9.41 -7.31 20.00
N HIS A 173 10.33 -8.22 19.66
CA HIS A 173 11.12 -8.96 20.65
C HIS A 173 12.16 -8.05 21.36
N LEU A 174 12.80 -7.15 20.66
CA LEU A 174 13.76 -6.20 21.25
C LEU A 174 13.10 -5.26 22.25
N ARG A 175 11.91 -4.73 21.94
CA ARG A 175 11.14 -3.89 22.87
C ARG A 175 10.71 -4.63 24.14
N ALA A 176 10.39 -5.90 24.05
CA ALA A 176 10.00 -6.69 25.22
C ALA A 176 11.19 -6.90 26.22
N HIS A 177 12.43 -6.89 25.72
CA HIS A 177 13.63 -7.00 26.56
C HIS A 177 14.11 -5.66 27.11
N GLU A 178 13.83 -4.54 26.47
CA GLU A 178 14.22 -3.20 26.94
C GLU A 178 13.31 -2.64 28.05
N THR A 179 12.12 -3.21 28.23
CA THR A 179 11.18 -2.81 29.29
C THR A 179 11.35 -3.55 30.60
N GLU A 180 12.26 -4.54 30.68
CA GLU A 180 12.58 -5.29 31.92
C GLU A 180 13.95 -4.95 32.53
N ALA A 181 14.56 -3.82 32.15
CA ALA A 181 15.82 -3.33 32.72
C ALA A 181 15.62 -2.11 33.60
#